data_a1601ed77ca97902046a0bc3cabbdf79
#
_entry.id   a1601ed77ca97902046a0bc3cabbdf79
#
_cell.length_a   1.000
_cell.length_b   1.000
_cell.length_c   1.000
_cell.angle_alpha   90.00
_cell.angle_beta   90.00
_cell.angle_gamma   90.00
#
_symmetry.space_group_name_H-M   'P 1'
#
loop_
_entity.id
_entity.type
_entity.pdbx_description
1 polymer ?
#
loop_
_entity_poly.entity_id
_entity_poly.type
_entity_poly.pdbx_seq_one_letter_code
_entity_poly.pdbx_strand_id
1 'polypeptide(L)'
;MEQGEFEVLLEVGQAYLLKKDYEKAITKFSEALRINPHDPETYYYLGLAYEGAERYSEAAQTYEKTLKIDQGHGNAEIRLNEVNKKITEGGKSKK
;
A
#
# COMPACT_ATOMS: atom_id res chain seq x y z
N MET A 1 20.24 13.76 16.44
CA MET A 1 20.09 12.34 16.23
C MET A 1 19.72 12.04 14.80
N GLU A 2 20.41 11.09 14.21
CA GLU A 2 20.13 10.77 12.81
C GLU A 2 18.82 10.00 12.67
N GLN A 3 18.13 10.31 11.62
CA GLN A 3 16.94 9.58 11.28
C GLN A 3 17.36 8.26 10.65
N GLY A 4 16.67 7.18 10.99
CA GLY A 4 16.96 5.88 10.43
C GLY A 4 16.59 5.79 8.96
N GLU A 5 17.24 4.87 8.28
CA GLU A 5 17.00 4.67 6.85
C GLU A 5 15.55 4.28 6.58
N PHE A 6 14.96 3.45 7.46
CA PHE A 6 13.57 3.05 7.33
C PHE A 6 12.65 4.27 7.31
N GLU A 7 12.83 5.17 8.29
CA GLU A 7 11.99 6.35 8.40
C GLU A 7 12.15 7.28 7.21
N VAL A 8 13.39 7.42 6.72
CA VAL A 8 13.61 8.26 5.54
C VAL A 8 12.88 7.70 4.32
N LEU A 9 12.96 6.38 4.12
CA LEU A 9 12.28 5.75 2.99
C LEU A 9 10.77 5.91 3.09
N LEU A 10 10.22 5.82 4.30
CA LEU A 10 8.78 6.06 4.49
C LEU A 10 8.40 7.47 4.11
N GLU A 11 9.17 8.45 4.56
CA GLU A 11 8.87 9.84 4.26
C GLU A 11 8.94 10.11 2.77
N VAL A 12 9.97 9.59 2.12
CA VAL A 12 10.13 9.79 0.68
C VAL A 12 9.00 9.10 -0.08
N GLY A 13 8.65 7.88 0.34
CA GLY A 13 7.54 7.15 -0.28
C GLY A 13 6.24 7.92 -0.15
N GLN A 14 5.97 8.45 1.04
CA GLN A 14 4.75 9.23 1.27
C GLN A 14 4.74 10.51 0.42
N ALA A 15 5.89 11.15 0.26
CA ALA A 15 5.97 12.33 -0.59
C ALA A 15 5.62 11.99 -2.04
N TYR A 16 6.15 10.88 -2.55
CA TYR A 16 5.81 10.45 -3.91
C TYR A 16 4.32 10.11 -4.01
N LEU A 17 3.77 9.47 -2.98
CA LEU A 17 2.35 9.13 -2.96
C LEU A 17 1.48 10.39 -3.06
N LEU A 18 1.83 11.43 -2.32
CA LEU A 18 1.10 12.69 -2.38
C LEU A 18 1.18 13.33 -3.76
N LYS A 19 2.30 13.16 -4.44
CA LYS A 19 2.47 13.68 -5.79
C LYS A 19 1.85 12.78 -6.85
N LYS A 20 1.28 11.66 -6.43
CA LYS A 20 0.69 10.66 -7.32
C LYS A 20 1.73 10.01 -8.23
N ASP A 21 2.97 10.02 -7.80
CA ASP A 21 4.03 9.28 -8.48
C ASP A 21 4.07 7.88 -7.88
N TYR A 22 3.11 7.08 -8.31
CA TYR A 22 2.84 5.81 -7.63
C TYR A 22 3.98 4.80 -7.79
N GLU A 23 4.61 4.77 -8.95
CA GLU A 23 5.69 3.80 -9.17
C GLU A 23 6.89 4.08 -8.25
N LYS A 24 7.23 5.35 -8.09
CA LYS A 24 8.33 5.69 -7.19
C LYS A 24 7.95 5.45 -5.74
N ALA A 25 6.67 5.72 -5.39
CA ALA A 25 6.20 5.42 -4.05
C ALA A 25 6.31 3.92 -3.76
N ILE A 26 5.87 3.09 -4.71
CA ILE A 26 5.96 1.63 -4.56
C ILE A 26 7.40 1.22 -4.30
N THR A 27 8.34 1.77 -5.06
CA THR A 27 9.74 1.43 -4.90
C THR A 27 10.23 1.77 -3.50
N LYS A 28 9.89 2.96 -3.00
CA LYS A 28 10.39 3.39 -1.70
C LYS A 28 9.77 2.60 -0.56
N PHE A 29 8.48 2.33 -0.63
CA PHE A 29 7.85 1.51 0.40
C PHE A 29 8.39 0.08 0.37
N SER A 30 8.65 -0.46 -0.82
CA SER A 30 9.22 -1.79 -0.93
C SER A 30 10.61 -1.84 -0.31
N GLU A 31 11.41 -0.81 -0.53
CA GLU A 31 12.73 -0.72 0.10
C GLU A 31 12.61 -0.63 1.61
N ALA A 32 11.64 0.13 2.10
CA ALA A 32 11.43 0.23 3.55
C ALA A 32 11.07 -1.12 4.15
N LEU A 33 10.28 -1.91 3.43
CA LEU A 33 9.88 -3.24 3.92
C LEU A 33 11.03 -4.23 3.97
N ARG A 34 12.08 -4.00 3.20
CA ARG A 34 13.27 -4.83 3.34
C ARG A 34 13.94 -4.62 4.68
N ILE A 35 13.85 -3.40 5.21
CA ILE A 35 14.46 -3.07 6.49
C ILE A 35 13.58 -3.53 7.64
N ASN A 36 12.26 -3.27 7.51
CA ASN A 36 11.30 -3.68 8.54
C ASN A 36 10.12 -4.37 7.87
N PRO A 37 10.20 -5.70 7.70
CA PRO A 37 9.18 -6.42 6.92
C PRO A 37 7.86 -6.65 7.65
N HIS A 38 7.73 -6.19 8.90
CA HIS A 38 6.53 -6.44 9.68
C HIS A 38 5.80 -5.18 10.09
N ASP A 39 6.06 -4.05 9.42
CA ASP A 39 5.40 -2.80 9.75
C ASP A 39 4.07 -2.69 8.99
N PRO A 40 2.94 -2.75 9.69
CA PRO A 40 1.64 -2.74 9.00
C PRO A 40 1.36 -1.41 8.30
N GLU A 41 1.83 -0.29 8.83
CA GLU A 41 1.60 1.00 8.19
C GLU A 41 2.29 1.08 6.84
N THR A 42 3.48 0.51 6.73
CA THR A 42 4.20 0.53 5.46
C THR A 42 3.44 -0.29 4.40
N TYR A 43 2.91 -1.46 4.80
CA TYR A 43 2.07 -2.22 3.88
C TYR A 43 0.83 -1.43 3.48
N TYR A 44 0.22 -0.73 4.42
CA TYR A 44 -0.95 0.08 4.11
C TYR A 44 -0.62 1.15 3.07
N TYR A 45 0.47 1.89 3.27
CA TYR A 45 0.88 2.90 2.29
C TYR A 45 1.22 2.28 0.95
N LEU A 46 1.87 1.12 0.95
CA LEU A 46 2.16 0.42 -0.29
C LEU A 46 0.86 0.05 -1.01
N GLY A 47 -0.14 -0.40 -0.25
CA GLY A 47 -1.45 -0.69 -0.81
C GLY A 47 -2.07 0.52 -1.47
N LEU A 48 -1.97 1.69 -0.81
CA LEU A 48 -2.47 2.93 -1.39
C LEU A 48 -1.77 3.27 -2.71
N ALA A 49 -0.46 3.03 -2.77
CA ALA A 49 0.28 3.30 -3.99
C ALA A 49 -0.13 2.36 -5.11
N TYR A 50 -0.30 1.07 -4.81
CA TYR A 50 -0.79 0.12 -5.81
C TYR A 50 -2.18 0.51 -6.28
N GLU A 51 -3.04 0.90 -5.34
CA GLU A 51 -4.41 1.29 -5.69
C GLU A 51 -4.39 2.53 -6.60
N GLY A 52 -3.56 3.51 -6.28
CA GLY A 52 -3.44 4.69 -7.13
C GLY A 52 -2.96 4.37 -8.52
N ALA A 53 -2.09 3.37 -8.64
CA ALA A 53 -1.59 2.91 -9.93
C ALA A 53 -2.58 1.98 -10.65
N GLU A 54 -3.74 1.76 -10.04
CA GLU A 54 -4.79 0.88 -10.54
C GLU A 54 -4.35 -0.58 -10.64
N ARG A 55 -3.40 -0.95 -9.81
CA ARG A 55 -2.94 -2.32 -9.69
C ARG A 55 -3.71 -2.97 -8.54
N TYR A 56 -4.98 -3.28 -8.81
CA TYR A 56 -5.93 -3.60 -7.75
C TYR A 56 -5.66 -4.94 -7.08
N SER A 57 -5.24 -5.95 -7.84
CA SER A 57 -4.92 -7.24 -7.24
C SER A 57 -3.77 -7.12 -6.25
N GLU A 58 -2.74 -6.38 -6.62
CA GLU A 58 -1.60 -6.17 -5.73
C GLU A 58 -2.00 -5.35 -4.52
N ALA A 59 -2.85 -4.34 -4.73
CA ALA A 59 -3.35 -3.54 -3.61
C ALA A 59 -4.11 -4.42 -2.62
N ALA A 60 -4.99 -5.30 -3.12
CA ALA A 60 -5.75 -6.18 -2.25
C ALA A 60 -4.84 -7.07 -1.43
N GLN A 61 -3.86 -7.69 -2.06
CA GLN A 61 -2.93 -8.55 -1.35
C GLN A 61 -2.15 -7.79 -0.29
N THR A 62 -1.80 -6.56 -0.60
CA THR A 62 -1.03 -5.73 0.32
C THR A 62 -1.86 -5.30 1.52
N TYR A 63 -3.12 -4.92 1.29
CA TYR A 63 -4.02 -4.61 2.40
C TYR A 63 -4.28 -5.84 3.27
N GLU A 64 -4.39 -7.01 2.65
CA GLU A 64 -4.54 -8.23 3.43
C GLU A 64 -3.33 -8.46 4.33
N LYS A 65 -2.15 -8.15 3.83
CA LYS A 65 -0.95 -8.25 4.65
C LYS A 65 -0.98 -7.29 5.83
N THR A 66 -1.47 -6.07 5.59
CA THR A 66 -1.67 -5.11 6.67
C THR A 66 -2.54 -5.71 7.77
N LEU A 67 -3.66 -6.30 7.36
CA LEU A 67 -4.62 -6.85 8.32
C LEU A 67 -4.10 -8.11 9.00
N LYS A 68 -3.21 -8.83 8.36
CA LYS A 68 -2.61 -10.00 8.97
C LYS A 68 -1.73 -9.61 10.14
N ILE A 69 -1.04 -8.47 10.01
CA ILE A 69 -0.16 -7.97 11.06
C ILE A 69 -0.96 -7.21 12.10
N ASP A 70 -1.90 -6.39 11.66
CA ASP A 70 -2.71 -5.53 12.52
C ASP A 70 -4.18 -5.73 12.15
N GLN A 71 -4.84 -6.66 12.83
CA GLN A 71 -6.23 -7.03 12.52
C GLN A 71 -7.19 -5.87 12.73
N GLY A 72 -6.82 -4.92 13.59
CA GLY A 72 -7.67 -3.77 13.87
C GLY A 72 -7.46 -2.57 12.97
N HIS A 73 -6.69 -2.73 11.88
CA HIS A 73 -6.39 -1.60 10.99
C HIS A 73 -7.61 -1.29 10.14
N GLY A 74 -8.48 -0.39 10.66
CA GLY A 74 -9.75 -0.10 10.01
C GLY A 74 -9.63 0.48 8.61
N ASN A 75 -8.64 1.37 8.41
CA ASN A 75 -8.46 1.97 7.09
C ASN A 75 -8.10 0.92 6.04
N ALA A 76 -7.27 -0.06 6.41
CA ALA A 76 -6.91 -1.13 5.49
C ALA A 76 -8.14 -1.96 5.13
N GLU A 77 -8.99 -2.22 6.11
CA GLU A 77 -10.20 -3.00 5.86
C GLU A 77 -11.13 -2.28 4.89
N ILE A 78 -11.32 -0.99 5.12
CA ILE A 78 -12.16 -0.18 4.23
C ILE A 78 -11.61 -0.18 2.81
N ARG A 79 -10.31 0.06 2.68
CA ARG A 79 -9.70 0.11 1.36
C ARG A 79 -9.76 -1.26 0.66
N LEU A 80 -9.54 -2.32 1.42
CA LEU A 80 -9.61 -3.67 0.84
C LEU A 80 -10.99 -3.93 0.26
N ASN A 81 -12.04 -3.56 1.00
CA ASN A 81 -13.40 -3.74 0.51
C ASN A 81 -13.64 -2.96 -0.78
N GLU A 82 -13.14 -1.73 -0.84
CA GLU A 82 -13.31 -0.91 -2.03
C GLU A 82 -12.55 -1.48 -3.22
N VAL A 83 -11.34 -1.94 -2.99
CA VAL A 83 -10.53 -2.51 -4.06
C VAL A 83 -11.18 -3.80 -4.58
N ASN A 84 -11.70 -4.63 -3.67
CA ASN A 84 -12.36 -5.86 -4.09
C ASN A 84 -13.58 -5.57 -4.96
N LYS A 85 -14.31 -4.50 -4.67
CA LYS A 85 -15.41 -4.09 -5.52
C LYS A 85 -14.92 -3.74 -6.93
N LYS A 86 -13.82 -3.02 -7.01
CA LYS A 86 -13.26 -2.64 -8.31
C LYS A 86 -12.83 -3.85 -9.12
N ILE A 87 -12.24 -4.84 -8.46
CA ILE A 87 -11.83 -6.06 -9.12
C ILE A 87 -13.07 -6.77 -9.68
N THR A 88 -14.10 -6.90 -8.86
CA THR A 88 -15.34 -7.57 -9.27
C THR A 88 -16.03 -6.81 -10.41
N GLU A 89 -16.13 -5.49 -10.28
CA GLU A 89 -16.78 -4.66 -11.30
C GLU A 89 -16.04 -4.71 -12.61
N GLY A 90 -14.70 -4.69 -12.55
CA GLY A 90 -13.90 -4.81 -13.75
C GLY A 90 -14.17 -6.10 -14.48
N GLY A 91 -14.32 -7.20 -13.72
CA GLY A 91 -14.66 -8.48 -14.33
C GLY A 91 -16.02 -8.47 -14.97
N LYS A 92 -16.99 -7.82 -14.32
CA LYS A 92 -18.34 -7.73 -14.85
C LYS A 92 -18.40 -6.89 -16.11
N SER A 93 -17.66 -5.78 -16.13
CA SER A 93 -17.75 -4.87 -17.26
C SER A 93 -17.10 -5.41 -18.52
N LYS A 94 -16.42 -6.53 -18.44
CA LYS A 94 -15.81 -7.13 -19.60
C LYS A 94 -16.75 -8.01 -20.41
N LYS A 95 -17.96 -8.11 -19.99
CA LYS A 95 -18.94 -8.90 -20.73
C LYS A 95 -19.46 -8.19 -21.99
#